data_fa98f07aa5693d054dfaf8c9bdf5826a
#
_entry.id   fa98f07aa5693d054dfaf8c9bdf5826a
#
_cell.length_a   1.000
_cell.length_b   1.000
_cell.length_c   1.000
_cell.angle_alpha   90.00
_cell.angle_beta   90.00
_cell.angle_gamma   90.00
#
_symmetry.space_group_name_H-M   'P 1'
#
loop_
_entity.id
_entity.type
_entity.pdbx_description
1 polymer ?
#
loop_
_entity_poly.entity_id
_entity_poly.type
_entity_poly.pdbx_seq_one_letter_code
_entity_poly.pdbx_strand_id
1 'polypeptide(L)'
;MASRVRNVTWEDLREFDALLAASLIWFLGQFVRYVFPPLFETFRGLYGVSNTTLGVLFSLLMLGYAGMQFPSGAIADRIGTVRVITVGVVLVAVAGWVLVLTDAFLLLAVAMVLLGIGSGFHKTVAIALLSIAYPERTGRTLGTLDTFGQFGGVVAPAVVVFVLSRNLDWRLLFVGVGVAGLGLGGLFYLRANRRLRAVGVDPTGGAIVDPETTDGETDTGTDPGLGAYLTAFRTRRFLGIVVVAVTFSFTWTGITAFLPLYLTSEIGVQSAFAGLLYSSIFAVSLIQPLAGELSDRIGHVPVMAGTLGVAGIALGILITVPPVIVVIGVVPVIGIGYHGCRPARDAYLVEAIPESVAGGTLGLVRTLMMGMGATAPALVGFLSDVGTFQLAFGVLLTALVGSIVIVLVLLVTADETPTDRITNDT
;
A
#
# COMPACT_ATOMS: atom_id res chain seq x y z
N MET A 1 39.28 -8.35 9.43
CA MET A 1 38.95 -8.31 8.01
C MET A 1 38.39 -6.90 7.69
N ALA A 2 39.23 -6.03 7.11
CA ALA A 2 38.82 -4.67 6.77
C ALA A 2 37.97 -4.71 5.51
N SER A 3 36.67 -4.38 5.63
CA SER A 3 35.77 -4.20 4.51
C SER A 3 36.28 -2.99 3.71
N ARG A 4 36.78 -3.24 2.48
CA ARG A 4 37.05 -2.17 1.51
C ARG A 4 35.72 -1.42 1.28
N VAL A 5 35.60 -0.23 1.80
CA VAL A 5 34.60 0.74 1.36
C VAL A 5 34.90 1.02 -0.12
N ARG A 6 34.15 0.39 -1.02
CA ARG A 6 34.25 0.62 -2.44
C ARG A 6 33.76 2.06 -2.68
N ASN A 7 34.64 2.91 -3.17
CA ASN A 7 34.24 4.28 -3.55
C ASN A 7 33.13 4.16 -4.59
N VAL A 8 31.93 4.63 -4.24
CA VAL A 8 30.78 4.70 -5.16
C VAL A 8 31.15 5.71 -6.25
N THR A 9 31.29 5.25 -7.47
CA THR A 9 31.57 6.12 -8.61
C THR A 9 30.30 6.68 -9.21
N TRP A 10 30.39 7.77 -9.97
CA TRP A 10 29.25 8.33 -10.71
C TRP A 10 28.64 7.33 -11.71
N GLU A 11 29.41 6.36 -12.18
CA GLU A 11 28.94 5.28 -13.04
C GLU A 11 28.08 4.28 -12.26
N ASP A 12 28.44 3.95 -11.03
CA ASP A 12 27.65 3.11 -10.15
C ASP A 12 26.28 3.76 -9.83
N LEU A 13 26.23 5.09 -9.68
CA LEU A 13 24.98 5.82 -9.47
C LEU A 13 24.07 5.82 -10.70
N ARG A 14 24.64 5.90 -11.90
CA ARG A 14 23.89 5.82 -13.17
C ARG A 14 23.26 4.45 -13.41
N GLU A 15 23.81 3.40 -12.80
CA GLU A 15 23.23 2.07 -12.86
C GLU A 15 21.85 2.02 -12.21
N PHE A 16 21.61 2.84 -11.16
CA PHE A 16 20.37 2.86 -10.40
C PHE A 16 19.40 3.97 -10.80
N ASP A 17 19.66 4.71 -11.85
CA ASP A 17 18.80 5.81 -12.32
C ASP A 17 17.35 5.41 -12.57
N ALA A 18 17.13 4.24 -13.19
CA ALA A 18 15.78 3.71 -13.46
C ALA A 18 15.06 3.31 -12.18
N LEU A 19 15.79 2.70 -11.23
CA LEU A 19 15.25 2.37 -9.90
C LEU A 19 14.83 3.63 -9.15
N LEU A 20 15.69 4.65 -9.11
CA LEU A 20 15.40 5.89 -8.42
C LEU A 20 14.16 6.59 -9.02
N ALA A 21 14.08 6.66 -10.36
CA ALA A 21 12.94 7.27 -11.04
C ALA A 21 11.64 6.48 -10.77
N ALA A 22 11.66 5.15 -10.84
CA ALA A 22 10.51 4.31 -10.48
C ALA A 22 10.10 4.50 -9.02
N SER A 23 11.08 4.57 -8.11
CA SER A 23 10.84 4.77 -6.68
C SER A 23 10.23 6.14 -6.37
N LEU A 24 10.66 7.18 -7.06
CA LEU A 24 10.10 8.54 -6.93
C LEU A 24 8.68 8.62 -7.51
N ILE A 25 8.36 7.89 -8.58
CA ILE A 25 6.98 7.77 -9.07
C ILE A 25 6.11 7.04 -8.03
N TRP A 26 6.63 5.99 -7.39
CA TRP A 26 5.91 5.31 -6.31
C TRP A 26 5.69 6.21 -5.10
N PHE A 27 6.71 7.00 -4.72
CA PHE A 27 6.57 8.05 -3.72
C PHE A 27 5.44 9.03 -4.09
N LEU A 28 5.40 9.52 -5.34
CA LEU A 28 4.37 10.44 -5.81
C LEU A 28 2.97 9.80 -5.77
N GLY A 29 2.83 8.53 -6.15
CA GLY A 29 1.57 7.77 -6.06
C GLY A 29 1.06 7.64 -4.62
N GLN A 30 1.96 7.40 -3.66
CA GLN A 30 1.61 7.36 -2.24
C GLN A 30 1.31 8.76 -1.69
N PHE A 31 2.10 9.77 -2.09
CA PHE A 31 1.86 11.16 -1.75
C PHE A 31 0.44 11.59 -2.16
N VAL A 32 0.07 11.36 -3.41
CA VAL A 32 -1.27 11.70 -3.94
C VAL A 32 -2.38 11.00 -3.18
N ARG A 33 -2.17 9.80 -2.70
CA ARG A 33 -3.17 9.07 -1.91
C ARG A 33 -3.35 9.68 -0.53
N TYR A 34 -2.27 9.99 0.16
CA TYR A 34 -2.30 10.42 1.56
C TYR A 34 -2.36 11.95 1.74
N VAL A 35 -2.38 12.71 0.65
CA VAL A 35 -2.64 14.17 0.68
C VAL A 35 -4.10 14.51 0.97
N PHE A 36 -5.05 13.63 0.60
CA PHE A 36 -6.49 13.92 0.73
C PHE A 36 -7.04 13.87 2.16
N PRO A 37 -6.73 12.87 3.00
CA PRO A 37 -7.27 12.80 4.36
C PRO A 37 -7.08 14.08 5.19
N PRO A 38 -5.91 14.73 5.23
CA PRO A 38 -5.75 16.02 5.93
C PRO A 38 -6.51 17.19 5.30
N LEU A 39 -6.93 17.08 4.02
CA LEU A 39 -7.73 18.09 3.33
C LEU A 39 -9.25 17.92 3.53
N PHE A 40 -9.71 16.85 4.16
CA PHE A 40 -11.14 16.58 4.32
C PHE A 40 -11.87 17.70 5.08
N GLU A 41 -11.26 18.25 6.12
CA GLU A 41 -11.81 19.41 6.83
C GLU A 41 -11.96 20.63 5.91
N THR A 42 -10.95 20.91 5.08
CA THR A 42 -10.98 21.97 4.08
C THR A 42 -12.09 21.74 3.05
N PHE A 43 -12.24 20.51 2.56
CA PHE A 43 -13.27 20.17 1.57
C PHE A 43 -14.69 20.24 2.15
N ARG A 44 -14.88 19.85 3.41
CA ARG A 44 -16.16 20.05 4.10
C ARG A 44 -16.55 21.52 4.17
N GLY A 45 -15.62 22.37 4.57
CA GLY A 45 -15.86 23.82 4.64
C GLY A 45 -16.10 24.46 3.29
N LEU A 46 -15.33 24.07 2.26
CA LEU A 46 -15.38 24.68 0.94
C LEU A 46 -16.62 24.25 0.13
N TYR A 47 -16.97 22.96 0.16
CA TYR A 47 -18.02 22.38 -0.68
C TYR A 47 -19.31 22.07 0.08
N GLY A 48 -19.33 22.20 1.40
CA GLY A 48 -20.51 21.86 2.22
C GLY A 48 -20.90 20.38 2.17
N VAL A 49 -19.94 19.48 1.94
CA VAL A 49 -20.20 18.04 1.76
C VAL A 49 -20.07 17.27 3.08
N SER A 50 -20.78 16.12 3.14
CA SER A 50 -20.78 15.24 4.30
C SER A 50 -19.52 14.36 4.37
N ASN A 51 -19.28 13.73 5.53
CA ASN A 51 -18.22 12.73 5.68
C ASN A 51 -18.49 11.50 4.79
N THR A 52 -19.75 11.11 4.62
CA THR A 52 -20.16 10.05 3.67
C THR A 52 -19.66 10.36 2.28
N THR A 53 -19.87 11.58 1.80
CA THR A 53 -19.43 12.00 0.47
C THR A 53 -17.92 11.92 0.32
N LEU A 54 -17.16 12.42 1.29
CA LEU A 54 -15.69 12.34 1.30
C LEU A 54 -15.19 10.90 1.39
N GLY A 55 -15.83 10.08 2.21
CA GLY A 55 -15.53 8.66 2.33
C GLY A 55 -15.76 7.90 1.02
N VAL A 56 -16.90 8.17 0.34
CA VAL A 56 -17.19 7.60 -0.98
C VAL A 56 -16.18 8.03 -2.02
N LEU A 57 -15.79 9.31 -2.07
CA LEU A 57 -14.77 9.80 -2.98
C LEU A 57 -13.42 9.13 -2.77
N PHE A 58 -13.00 9.00 -1.51
CA PHE A 58 -11.75 8.33 -1.19
C PHE A 58 -11.82 6.83 -1.49
N SER A 59 -12.99 6.20 -1.26
CA SER A 59 -13.24 4.81 -1.67
C SER A 59 -13.13 4.64 -3.18
N LEU A 60 -13.68 5.55 -3.97
CA LEU A 60 -13.56 5.52 -5.44
C LEU A 60 -12.13 5.70 -5.91
N LEU A 61 -11.35 6.60 -5.28
CA LEU A 61 -9.92 6.72 -5.54
C LEU A 61 -9.19 5.39 -5.27
N MET A 62 -9.45 4.75 -4.12
CA MET A 62 -8.84 3.47 -3.75
C MET A 62 -9.30 2.31 -4.65
N LEU A 63 -10.57 2.28 -5.07
CA LEU A 63 -11.09 1.32 -6.04
C LEU A 63 -10.45 1.50 -7.41
N GLY A 64 -10.27 2.76 -7.87
CA GLY A 64 -9.54 3.07 -9.10
C GLY A 64 -8.11 2.53 -9.05
N TYR A 65 -7.41 2.75 -7.94
CA TYR A 65 -6.09 2.20 -7.72
C TYR A 65 -6.08 0.66 -7.70
N ALA A 66 -6.96 0.04 -6.94
CA ALA A 66 -7.05 -1.42 -6.82
C ALA A 66 -7.45 -2.08 -8.14
N GLY A 67 -8.42 -1.49 -8.84
CA GLY A 67 -8.93 -2.00 -10.12
C GLY A 67 -7.89 -2.00 -11.23
N MET A 68 -6.90 -1.11 -11.18
CA MET A 68 -5.82 -1.06 -12.18
C MET A 68 -4.64 -1.98 -11.89
N GLN A 69 -4.55 -2.62 -10.72
CA GLN A 69 -3.43 -3.51 -10.39
C GLN A 69 -3.30 -4.68 -11.36
N PHE A 70 -4.39 -5.34 -11.69
CA PHE A 70 -4.39 -6.47 -12.64
C PHE A 70 -4.34 -5.99 -14.11
N PRO A 71 -5.22 -5.08 -14.59
CA PRO A 71 -5.18 -4.64 -15.97
C PRO A 71 -3.84 -4.00 -16.39
N SER A 72 -3.17 -3.30 -15.47
CA SER A 72 -1.89 -2.67 -15.78
C SER A 72 -0.81 -3.67 -16.18
N GLY A 73 -0.77 -4.85 -15.56
CA GLY A 73 0.11 -5.95 -15.95
C GLY A 73 -0.20 -6.43 -17.37
N ALA A 74 -1.46 -6.80 -17.64
CA ALA A 74 -1.88 -7.25 -18.97
C ALA A 74 -1.66 -6.21 -20.09
N ILE A 75 -1.79 -4.92 -19.76
CA ILE A 75 -1.46 -3.84 -20.70
C ILE A 75 0.06 -3.77 -20.89
N ALA A 76 0.86 -3.94 -19.82
CA ALA A 76 2.31 -3.92 -19.89
C ALA A 76 2.87 -5.05 -20.76
N ASP A 77 2.25 -6.22 -20.76
CA ASP A 77 2.62 -7.34 -21.62
C ASP A 77 2.45 -7.01 -23.11
N ARG A 78 1.52 -6.09 -23.45
CA ARG A 78 1.22 -5.70 -24.84
C ARG A 78 2.02 -4.51 -25.33
N ILE A 79 2.20 -3.49 -24.50
CA ILE A 79 2.79 -2.20 -24.93
C ILE A 79 4.12 -1.86 -24.22
N GLY A 80 4.57 -2.73 -23.33
CA GLY A 80 5.81 -2.59 -22.55
C GLY A 80 5.63 -1.88 -21.21
N THR A 81 6.40 -2.32 -20.22
CA THR A 81 6.34 -1.84 -18.84
C THR A 81 6.61 -0.34 -18.68
N VAL A 82 7.58 0.18 -19.43
CA VAL A 82 7.99 1.60 -19.38
C VAL A 82 6.86 2.52 -19.83
N ARG A 83 6.17 2.16 -20.93
CA ARG A 83 5.05 2.96 -21.46
C ARG A 83 3.88 2.99 -20.50
N VAL A 84 3.54 1.85 -19.89
CA VAL A 84 2.42 1.74 -18.95
C VAL A 84 2.65 2.62 -17.73
N ILE A 85 3.82 2.54 -17.10
CA ILE A 85 4.16 3.40 -15.96
C ILE A 85 4.14 4.88 -16.36
N THR A 86 4.68 5.21 -17.52
CA THR A 86 4.71 6.61 -18.03
C THR A 86 3.30 7.14 -18.25
N VAL A 87 2.40 6.37 -18.88
CA VAL A 87 0.99 6.74 -19.05
C VAL A 87 0.31 6.96 -17.69
N GLY A 88 0.54 6.07 -16.72
CA GLY A 88 -0.01 6.20 -15.39
C GLY A 88 0.39 7.49 -14.69
N VAL A 89 1.69 7.84 -14.71
CA VAL A 89 2.17 9.06 -14.04
C VAL A 89 1.76 10.34 -14.79
N VAL A 90 1.64 10.29 -16.10
CA VAL A 90 1.08 11.42 -16.90
C VAL A 90 -0.40 11.62 -16.55
N LEU A 91 -1.17 10.54 -16.40
CA LEU A 91 -2.56 10.62 -15.96
C LEU A 91 -2.67 11.24 -14.56
N VAL A 92 -1.79 10.87 -13.62
CA VAL A 92 -1.69 11.50 -12.29
C VAL A 92 -1.40 13.00 -12.42
N ALA A 93 -0.46 13.39 -13.27
CA ALA A 93 -0.11 14.79 -13.48
C ALA A 93 -1.28 15.62 -14.05
N VAL A 94 -1.95 15.10 -15.07
CA VAL A 94 -3.10 15.76 -15.71
C VAL A 94 -4.26 15.87 -14.71
N ALA A 95 -4.58 14.80 -13.99
CA ALA A 95 -5.64 14.82 -12.99
C ALA A 95 -5.34 15.80 -11.84
N GLY A 96 -4.04 15.92 -11.42
CA GLY A 96 -3.61 16.94 -10.48
C GLY A 96 -3.89 18.35 -10.98
N TRP A 97 -3.62 18.65 -12.26
CA TRP A 97 -3.90 19.97 -12.82
C TRP A 97 -5.39 20.25 -13.01
N VAL A 98 -6.22 19.23 -13.27
CA VAL A 98 -7.69 19.41 -13.27
C VAL A 98 -8.17 19.96 -11.93
N LEU A 99 -7.59 19.51 -10.80
CA LEU A 99 -7.93 20.05 -9.46
C LEU A 99 -7.57 21.52 -9.27
N VAL A 100 -6.60 22.02 -10.02
CA VAL A 100 -6.18 23.44 -9.95
C VAL A 100 -7.11 24.36 -10.71
N LEU A 101 -7.71 23.85 -11.80
CA LEU A 101 -8.47 24.67 -12.75
C LEU A 101 -9.93 24.84 -12.39
N THR A 102 -10.41 24.25 -11.29
CA THR A 102 -11.83 24.24 -11.00
C THR A 102 -12.18 24.35 -9.51
N ASP A 103 -13.31 25.00 -9.25
CA ASP A 103 -13.98 25.00 -7.95
C ASP A 103 -15.16 24.02 -7.91
N ALA A 104 -15.44 23.33 -9.01
CA ALA A 104 -16.56 22.42 -9.10
C ALA A 104 -16.27 21.10 -8.38
N PHE A 105 -17.09 20.75 -7.39
CA PHE A 105 -16.99 19.50 -6.63
C PHE A 105 -16.97 18.25 -7.52
N LEU A 106 -17.76 18.24 -8.61
CA LEU A 106 -17.77 17.11 -9.53
C LEU A 106 -16.42 16.86 -10.20
N LEU A 107 -15.69 17.93 -10.55
CA LEU A 107 -14.36 17.81 -11.14
C LEU A 107 -13.31 17.37 -10.10
N LEU A 108 -13.45 17.79 -8.83
CA LEU A 108 -12.68 17.20 -7.72
C LEU A 108 -12.90 15.68 -7.66
N ALA A 109 -14.15 15.23 -7.71
CA ALA A 109 -14.50 13.81 -7.67
C ALA A 109 -13.88 13.04 -8.84
N VAL A 110 -14.04 13.53 -10.07
CA VAL A 110 -13.46 12.92 -11.27
C VAL A 110 -11.93 12.87 -11.19
N ALA A 111 -11.29 13.96 -10.77
CA ALA A 111 -9.85 14.01 -10.64
C ALA A 111 -9.33 13.03 -9.58
N MET A 112 -10.02 12.88 -8.43
CA MET A 112 -9.64 11.88 -7.41
C MET A 112 -9.68 10.46 -7.98
N VAL A 113 -10.72 10.11 -8.75
CA VAL A 113 -10.81 8.79 -9.40
C VAL A 113 -9.66 8.59 -10.41
N LEU A 114 -9.38 9.60 -11.24
CA LEU A 114 -8.29 9.55 -12.22
C LEU A 114 -6.91 9.43 -11.54
N LEU A 115 -6.71 10.11 -10.40
CA LEU A 115 -5.50 9.97 -9.58
C LEU A 115 -5.34 8.55 -9.04
N GLY A 116 -6.45 7.93 -8.61
CA GLY A 116 -6.47 6.52 -8.21
C GLY A 116 -6.08 5.60 -9.35
N ILE A 117 -6.75 5.71 -10.50
CA ILE A 117 -6.49 4.94 -11.71
C ILE A 117 -5.03 5.11 -12.15
N GLY A 118 -4.55 6.36 -12.30
CA GLY A 118 -3.18 6.66 -12.74
C GLY A 118 -2.12 6.08 -11.81
N SER A 119 -2.31 6.17 -10.48
CA SER A 119 -1.39 5.57 -9.51
C SER A 119 -1.41 4.04 -9.52
N GLY A 120 -2.51 3.42 -9.94
CA GLY A 120 -2.67 1.97 -10.06
C GLY A 120 -1.83 1.34 -11.18
N PHE A 121 -1.44 2.10 -12.19
CA PHE A 121 -0.57 1.61 -13.28
C PHE A 121 0.88 1.32 -12.83
N HIS A 122 1.28 1.75 -11.63
CA HIS A 122 2.70 1.73 -11.28
C HIS A 122 3.16 0.46 -10.59
N LYS A 123 2.57 0.09 -9.43
CA LYS A 123 3.19 -0.86 -8.47
C LYS A 123 3.47 -2.23 -9.07
N THR A 124 2.48 -2.87 -9.68
CA THR A 124 2.61 -4.21 -10.26
C THR A 124 3.61 -4.21 -11.41
N VAL A 125 3.51 -3.22 -12.29
CA VAL A 125 4.37 -3.09 -13.47
C VAL A 125 5.81 -2.74 -13.08
N ALA A 126 6.00 -1.91 -12.03
CA ALA A 126 7.33 -1.56 -11.54
C ALA A 126 8.05 -2.77 -10.92
N ILE A 127 7.34 -3.68 -10.24
CA ILE A 127 7.92 -4.92 -9.71
C ILE A 127 8.47 -5.75 -10.88
N ALA A 128 7.68 -5.98 -11.93
CA ALA A 128 8.10 -6.72 -13.11
C ALA A 128 9.31 -6.05 -13.81
N LEU A 129 9.22 -4.74 -14.05
CA LEU A 129 10.33 -3.98 -14.66
C LEU A 129 11.64 -4.11 -13.86
N LEU A 130 11.58 -3.93 -12.54
CA LEU A 130 12.77 -3.94 -11.69
C LEU A 130 13.38 -5.33 -11.56
N SER A 131 12.56 -6.39 -11.58
CA SER A 131 13.07 -7.77 -11.60
C SER A 131 13.84 -8.08 -12.90
N ILE A 132 13.39 -7.56 -14.03
CA ILE A 132 14.09 -7.69 -15.32
C ILE A 132 15.34 -6.80 -15.36
N ALA A 133 15.22 -5.55 -14.91
CA ALA A 133 16.32 -4.57 -15.01
C ALA A 133 17.47 -4.85 -14.01
N TYR A 134 17.19 -5.55 -12.89
CA TYR A 134 18.13 -5.81 -11.79
C TYR A 134 18.02 -7.24 -11.24
N PRO A 135 18.21 -8.31 -12.06
CA PRO A 135 17.93 -9.69 -11.67
C PRO A 135 18.77 -10.16 -10.48
N GLU A 136 20.03 -9.73 -10.38
CA GLU A 136 20.95 -10.10 -9.29
C GLU A 136 20.65 -9.39 -7.96
N ARG A 137 19.81 -8.34 -7.97
CA ARG A 137 19.55 -7.47 -6.82
C ARG A 137 18.07 -7.18 -6.61
N THR A 138 17.20 -8.06 -7.11
CA THR A 138 15.74 -7.87 -7.11
C THR A 138 15.19 -7.52 -5.72
N GLY A 139 15.53 -8.26 -4.68
CA GLY A 139 15.07 -8.00 -3.33
C GLY A 139 15.46 -6.61 -2.82
N ARG A 140 16.69 -6.16 -3.08
CA ARG A 140 17.17 -4.83 -2.69
C ARG A 140 16.46 -3.71 -3.44
N THR A 141 16.22 -3.89 -4.75
CA THR A 141 15.53 -2.88 -5.57
C THR A 141 14.06 -2.75 -5.17
N LEU A 142 13.38 -3.86 -4.91
CA LEU A 142 11.99 -3.85 -4.45
C LEU A 142 11.87 -3.25 -3.04
N GLY A 143 12.81 -3.56 -2.13
CA GLY A 143 12.87 -2.93 -0.81
C GLY A 143 13.09 -1.41 -0.89
N THR A 144 13.95 -0.95 -1.81
CA THR A 144 14.14 0.49 -2.06
C THR A 144 12.86 1.13 -2.59
N LEU A 145 12.22 0.51 -3.59
CA LEU A 145 10.92 0.98 -4.12
C LEU A 145 9.90 1.17 -3.00
N ASP A 146 9.76 0.17 -2.11
CA ASP A 146 8.79 0.21 -1.02
C ASP A 146 9.12 1.27 0.02
N THR A 147 10.39 1.43 0.36
CA THR A 147 10.86 2.48 1.28
C THR A 147 10.49 3.87 0.78
N PHE A 148 10.76 4.18 -0.49
CA PHE A 148 10.36 5.46 -1.08
C PHE A 148 8.85 5.66 -1.05
N GLY A 149 8.06 4.60 -1.28
CA GLY A 149 6.62 4.66 -1.16
C GLY A 149 6.15 5.05 0.24
N GLN A 150 6.74 4.47 1.30
CA GLN A 150 6.41 4.81 2.68
C GLN A 150 6.70 6.30 2.98
N PHE A 151 7.81 6.84 2.48
CA PHE A 151 8.12 8.27 2.61
C PHE A 151 7.06 9.17 1.95
N GLY A 152 6.41 8.74 0.87
CA GLY A 152 5.27 9.46 0.29
C GLY A 152 4.13 9.64 1.28
N GLY A 153 3.81 8.60 2.06
CA GLY A 153 2.83 8.66 3.15
C GLY A 153 3.23 9.56 4.31
N VAL A 154 4.52 9.63 4.63
CA VAL A 154 5.05 10.54 5.69
C VAL A 154 5.01 12.00 5.24
N VAL A 155 5.47 12.26 4.03
CA VAL A 155 5.67 13.63 3.51
C VAL A 155 4.36 14.28 3.12
N ALA A 156 3.38 13.55 2.60
CA ALA A 156 2.12 14.11 2.12
C ALA A 156 1.39 14.94 3.19
N PRO A 157 1.09 14.40 4.39
CA PRO A 157 0.43 15.20 5.42
C PRO A 157 1.27 16.37 5.91
N ALA A 158 2.59 16.19 6.03
CA ALA A 158 3.51 17.24 6.46
C ALA A 158 3.51 18.44 5.47
N VAL A 159 3.47 18.16 4.17
CA VAL A 159 3.39 19.21 3.13
C VAL A 159 2.01 19.88 3.13
N VAL A 160 0.92 19.12 3.35
CA VAL A 160 -0.42 19.73 3.53
C VAL A 160 -0.40 20.71 4.72
N VAL A 161 0.12 20.26 5.85
CA VAL A 161 0.25 21.12 7.04
C VAL A 161 1.06 22.39 6.75
N PHE A 162 2.20 22.25 6.07
CA PHE A 162 3.03 23.38 5.68
C PHE A 162 2.26 24.37 4.81
N VAL A 163 1.56 23.91 3.77
CA VAL A 163 0.79 24.76 2.85
C VAL A 163 -0.33 25.49 3.60
N LEU A 164 -1.13 24.75 4.38
CA LEU A 164 -2.27 25.32 5.10
C LEU A 164 -1.82 26.27 6.23
N SER A 165 -0.75 25.97 6.96
CA SER A 165 -0.22 26.83 8.03
C SER A 165 0.33 28.17 7.52
N ARG A 166 0.70 28.23 6.24
CA ARG A 166 1.12 29.47 5.55
C ARG A 166 -0.04 30.22 4.89
N ASN A 167 -1.29 29.77 5.10
CA ASN A 167 -2.48 30.29 4.41
C ASN A 167 -2.35 30.26 2.87
N LEU A 168 -1.60 29.27 2.35
CA LEU A 168 -1.49 29.06 0.91
C LEU A 168 -2.65 28.21 0.42
N ASP A 169 -3.03 28.38 -0.85
CA ASP A 169 -4.08 27.56 -1.46
C ASP A 169 -3.63 26.09 -1.56
N TRP A 170 -4.45 25.17 -1.08
CA TRP A 170 -4.23 23.73 -1.14
C TRP A 170 -4.00 23.23 -2.58
N ARG A 171 -4.50 23.95 -3.59
CA ARG A 171 -4.30 23.62 -5.01
C ARG A 171 -2.83 23.62 -5.42
N LEU A 172 -1.96 24.38 -4.73
CA LEU A 172 -0.52 24.38 -4.97
C LEU A 172 0.11 22.99 -4.79
N LEU A 173 -0.47 22.14 -3.92
CA LEU A 173 -0.06 20.74 -3.78
C LEU A 173 -0.19 20.00 -5.10
N PHE A 174 -1.28 20.23 -5.81
CA PHE A 174 -1.59 19.54 -7.08
C PHE A 174 -0.89 20.17 -8.28
N VAL A 175 -0.55 21.46 -8.22
CA VAL A 175 0.42 22.05 -9.16
C VAL A 175 1.74 21.31 -9.06
N GLY A 176 2.24 21.12 -7.81
CA GLY A 176 3.47 20.37 -7.54
C GLY A 176 3.40 18.93 -8.02
N VAL A 177 2.27 18.23 -7.80
CA VAL A 177 2.01 16.86 -8.31
C VAL A 177 2.09 16.82 -9.82
N GLY A 178 1.46 17.78 -10.51
CA GLY A 178 1.48 17.86 -11.97
C GLY A 178 2.87 18.08 -12.55
N VAL A 179 3.61 19.05 -12.01
CA VAL A 179 4.99 19.35 -12.44
C VAL A 179 5.92 18.19 -12.14
N ALA A 180 5.88 17.65 -10.91
CA ALA A 180 6.69 16.51 -10.51
C ALA A 180 6.35 15.26 -11.33
N GLY A 181 5.06 15.00 -11.57
CA GLY A 181 4.59 13.86 -12.36
C GLY A 181 5.11 13.87 -13.79
N LEU A 182 5.00 15.01 -14.50
CA LEU A 182 5.55 15.13 -15.86
C LEU A 182 7.07 15.02 -15.88
N GLY A 183 7.77 15.69 -14.95
CA GLY A 183 9.22 15.63 -14.85
C GLY A 183 9.72 14.21 -14.55
N LEU A 184 9.11 13.53 -13.59
CA LEU A 184 9.45 12.15 -13.22
C LEU A 184 9.07 11.17 -14.34
N GLY A 185 7.91 11.36 -15.00
CA GLY A 185 7.49 10.54 -16.14
C GLY A 185 8.48 10.60 -17.30
N GLY A 186 8.91 11.81 -17.68
CA GLY A 186 9.93 12.01 -18.72
C GLY A 186 11.29 11.42 -18.33
N LEU A 187 11.74 11.70 -17.10
CA LEU A 187 12.99 11.14 -16.57
C LEU A 187 12.96 9.61 -16.57
N PHE A 188 11.88 9.03 -16.05
CA PHE A 188 11.70 7.58 -15.99
C PHE A 188 11.69 6.96 -17.38
N TYR A 189 10.93 7.53 -18.32
CA TYR A 189 10.88 7.04 -19.69
C TYR A 189 12.27 6.96 -20.32
N LEU A 190 13.09 8.00 -20.15
CA LEU A 190 14.44 8.04 -20.71
C LEU A 190 15.39 7.04 -20.02
N ARG A 191 15.33 6.97 -18.67
CA ARG A 191 16.28 6.17 -17.87
C ARG A 191 15.95 4.68 -17.87
N ALA A 192 14.65 4.33 -17.78
CA ALA A 192 14.22 2.94 -17.84
C ALA A 192 14.47 2.31 -19.22
N ASN A 193 14.16 3.04 -20.31
CA ASN A 193 14.48 2.56 -21.66
C ASN A 193 15.99 2.35 -21.87
N ARG A 194 16.82 3.27 -21.35
CA ARG A 194 18.28 3.12 -21.41
C ARG A 194 18.74 1.88 -20.62
N ARG A 195 18.19 1.64 -19.42
CA ARG A 195 18.57 0.51 -18.57
C ARG A 195 18.17 -0.81 -19.21
N LEU A 196 16.95 -0.94 -19.74
CA LEU A 196 16.49 -2.16 -20.41
C LEU A 196 17.36 -2.51 -21.61
N ARG A 197 17.70 -1.51 -22.45
CA ARG A 197 18.63 -1.73 -23.58
C ARG A 197 20.02 -2.18 -23.12
N ALA A 198 20.51 -1.67 -22.00
CA ALA A 198 21.81 -2.05 -21.46
C ALA A 198 21.85 -3.51 -20.96
N VAL A 199 20.71 -4.07 -20.57
CA VAL A 199 20.55 -5.49 -20.19
C VAL A 199 20.05 -6.37 -21.36
N GLY A 200 20.01 -5.83 -22.59
CA GLY A 200 19.63 -6.59 -23.79
C GLY A 200 18.12 -6.80 -23.99
N VAL A 201 17.27 -6.06 -23.26
CA VAL A 201 15.81 -6.17 -23.37
C VAL A 201 15.24 -5.04 -24.21
N ASP A 202 14.37 -5.37 -25.17
CA ASP A 202 13.66 -4.35 -25.95
C ASP A 202 12.59 -3.67 -25.07
N PRO A 203 12.66 -2.35 -24.86
CA PRO A 203 11.66 -1.61 -24.07
C PRO A 203 10.27 -1.58 -24.71
N THR A 204 10.15 -1.90 -25.98
CA THR A 204 8.90 -1.82 -26.78
C THR A 204 8.23 -3.18 -26.99
N GLY A 205 8.97 -4.26 -26.76
CA GLY A 205 8.46 -5.63 -26.84
C GLY A 205 7.89 -6.09 -25.51
N GLY A 206 6.76 -6.77 -25.52
CA GLY A 206 6.46 -7.74 -24.50
C GLY A 206 7.65 -8.72 -24.43
N ALA A 207 7.84 -9.37 -23.27
CA ALA A 207 8.97 -10.27 -23.07
C ALA A 207 9.25 -11.08 -24.35
N ILE A 208 10.37 -10.80 -25.03
CA ILE A 208 10.88 -11.72 -26.04
C ILE A 208 11.43 -12.88 -25.23
N VAL A 209 10.55 -13.81 -24.88
CA VAL A 209 10.96 -15.18 -24.62
C VAL A 209 11.33 -15.68 -26.01
N ASP A 210 12.63 -15.71 -26.27
CA ASP A 210 13.15 -16.34 -27.47
C ASP A 210 12.76 -17.81 -27.38
N PRO A 211 11.91 -18.36 -28.28
CA PRO A 211 11.42 -19.74 -28.14
C PRO A 211 12.55 -20.78 -28.24
N GLU A 212 13.75 -20.37 -28.66
CA GLU A 212 14.89 -21.26 -28.90
C GLU A 212 15.83 -21.43 -27.70
N THR A 213 15.66 -20.74 -26.59
CA THR A 213 16.56 -20.87 -25.42
C THR A 213 15.91 -21.50 -24.20
N THR A 214 14.71 -22.03 -24.33
CA THR A 214 14.05 -22.78 -23.25
C THR A 214 14.05 -24.29 -23.58
N ASP A 215 15.25 -24.90 -23.62
CA ASP A 215 15.41 -26.34 -23.34
C ASP A 215 15.26 -26.59 -21.83
N GLY A 216 14.23 -26.12 -21.24
CA GLY A 216 13.76 -26.43 -19.91
C GLY A 216 12.26 -26.59 -20.03
N GLU A 217 11.80 -27.84 -19.95
CA GLU A 217 10.43 -28.32 -19.93
C GLU A 217 9.44 -27.19 -19.62
N THR A 218 8.86 -26.59 -20.66
CA THR A 218 7.54 -25.96 -20.51
C THR A 218 6.62 -27.11 -20.16
N ASP A 219 6.47 -27.32 -18.83
CA ASP A 219 5.35 -28.04 -18.30
C ASP A 219 4.10 -27.37 -18.89
N THR A 220 3.55 -27.99 -19.94
CA THR A 220 2.22 -27.72 -20.47
C THR A 220 1.21 -28.24 -19.45
N GLY A 221 1.41 -27.82 -18.20
CA GLY A 221 0.44 -27.99 -17.14
C GLY A 221 -0.81 -27.29 -17.59
N THR A 222 -1.83 -28.06 -17.90
CA THR A 222 -3.22 -27.66 -18.02
C THR A 222 -3.47 -26.53 -17.03
N ASP A 223 -3.86 -25.35 -17.57
CA ASP A 223 -4.22 -24.16 -16.79
C ASP A 223 -5.02 -24.65 -15.56
N PRO A 224 -4.52 -24.48 -14.33
CA PRO A 224 -5.16 -25.05 -13.18
C PRO A 224 -6.54 -24.40 -13.08
N GLY A 225 -7.56 -25.14 -13.54
CA GLY A 225 -8.93 -24.61 -13.64
C GLY A 225 -9.35 -23.93 -12.34
N LEU A 226 -10.28 -23.00 -12.40
CA LEU A 226 -10.78 -22.19 -11.26
C LEU A 226 -10.98 -23.02 -9.98
N GLY A 227 -11.29 -24.32 -10.11
CA GLY A 227 -11.38 -25.27 -9.01
C GLY A 227 -10.09 -25.47 -8.22
N ALA A 228 -8.92 -25.41 -8.86
CA ALA A 228 -7.63 -25.57 -8.17
C ALA A 228 -7.32 -24.36 -7.27
N TYR A 229 -7.62 -23.16 -7.74
CA TYR A 229 -7.49 -21.93 -6.92
C TYR A 229 -8.44 -21.93 -5.73
N LEU A 230 -9.67 -22.43 -5.92
CA LEU A 230 -10.67 -22.50 -4.85
C LEU A 230 -10.37 -23.61 -3.81
N THR A 231 -9.55 -24.61 -4.14
CA THR A 231 -9.16 -25.65 -3.17
C THR A 231 -8.31 -25.10 -2.04
N ALA A 232 -7.48 -24.09 -2.28
CA ALA A 232 -6.72 -23.41 -1.23
C ALA A 232 -7.65 -22.81 -0.16
N PHE A 233 -8.79 -22.25 -0.58
CA PHE A 233 -9.78 -21.63 0.32
C PHE A 233 -10.59 -22.67 1.15
N ARG A 234 -10.46 -23.95 0.91
CA ARG A 234 -11.10 -24.99 1.74
C ARG A 234 -10.38 -25.23 3.05
N THR A 235 -9.11 -24.86 3.15
CA THR A 235 -8.34 -25.04 4.37
C THR A 235 -8.71 -23.94 5.37
N ARG A 236 -9.20 -24.31 6.56
CA ARG A 236 -9.59 -23.37 7.62
C ARG A 236 -8.47 -22.40 7.99
N ARG A 237 -7.22 -22.86 8.00
CA ARG A 237 -6.04 -22.02 8.27
C ARG A 237 -5.84 -20.96 7.20
N PHE A 238 -5.93 -21.34 5.92
CA PHE A 238 -5.80 -20.40 4.83
C PHE A 238 -6.94 -19.38 4.79
N LEU A 239 -8.18 -19.84 4.95
CA LEU A 239 -9.32 -18.94 5.03
C LEU A 239 -9.19 -17.96 6.21
N GLY A 240 -8.72 -18.42 7.37
CA GLY A 240 -8.47 -17.57 8.54
C GLY A 240 -7.48 -16.45 8.23
N ILE A 241 -6.32 -16.75 7.65
CA ILE A 241 -5.33 -15.72 7.31
C ILE A 241 -5.81 -14.77 6.20
N VAL A 242 -6.61 -15.24 5.24
CA VAL A 242 -7.23 -14.39 4.23
C VAL A 242 -8.20 -13.40 4.87
N VAL A 243 -9.04 -13.85 5.80
CA VAL A 243 -9.95 -12.96 6.57
C VAL A 243 -9.15 -11.94 7.36
N VAL A 244 -8.09 -12.34 8.07
CA VAL A 244 -7.18 -11.43 8.79
C VAL A 244 -6.59 -10.40 7.83
N ALA A 245 -6.11 -10.81 6.67
CA ALA A 245 -5.48 -9.92 5.70
C ALA A 245 -6.47 -8.91 5.09
N VAL A 246 -7.68 -9.36 4.78
CA VAL A 246 -8.77 -8.51 4.28
C VAL A 246 -9.20 -7.50 5.35
N THR A 247 -9.43 -7.96 6.57
CA THR A 247 -9.83 -7.10 7.69
C THR A 247 -8.73 -6.11 8.05
N PHE A 248 -7.46 -6.53 8.01
CA PHE A 248 -6.31 -5.64 8.17
C PHE A 248 -6.34 -4.50 7.14
N SER A 249 -6.55 -4.82 5.86
CA SER A 249 -6.63 -3.82 4.79
C SER A 249 -7.83 -2.88 4.99
N PHE A 250 -8.97 -3.41 5.36
CA PHE A 250 -10.19 -2.67 5.64
C PHE A 250 -10.00 -1.68 6.79
N THR A 251 -9.52 -2.16 7.94
CA THR A 251 -9.34 -1.32 9.14
C THR A 251 -8.25 -0.27 8.92
N TRP A 252 -7.13 -0.64 8.30
CA TRP A 252 -6.06 0.31 7.94
C TRP A 252 -6.56 1.44 7.06
N THR A 253 -7.29 1.11 5.98
CA THR A 253 -7.77 2.11 5.02
C THR A 253 -8.83 3.01 5.64
N GLY A 254 -9.71 2.45 6.48
CA GLY A 254 -10.73 3.22 7.22
C GLY A 254 -10.10 4.21 8.21
N ILE A 255 -9.12 3.75 9.01
CA ILE A 255 -8.40 4.60 9.96
C ILE A 255 -7.66 5.71 9.19
N THR A 256 -6.85 5.36 8.20
CA THR A 256 -6.00 6.34 7.50
C THR A 256 -6.81 7.36 6.71
N ALA A 257 -8.02 7.03 6.27
CA ALA A 257 -8.90 7.97 5.57
C ALA A 257 -9.45 9.08 6.48
N PHE A 258 -9.78 8.76 7.72
CA PHE A 258 -10.48 9.70 8.59
C PHE A 258 -9.73 10.10 9.86
N LEU A 259 -8.55 9.53 10.13
CA LEU A 259 -7.79 9.86 11.34
C LEU A 259 -7.52 11.38 11.49
N PRO A 260 -7.09 12.13 10.46
CA PRO A 260 -6.89 13.58 10.62
C PRO A 260 -8.18 14.30 11.02
N LEU A 261 -9.30 13.99 10.34
CA LEU A 261 -10.58 14.60 10.63
C LEU A 261 -11.11 14.19 12.02
N TYR A 262 -10.93 12.93 12.43
CA TYR A 262 -11.24 12.46 13.78
C TYR A 262 -10.46 13.26 14.85
N LEU A 263 -9.17 13.47 14.62
CA LEU A 263 -8.31 14.21 15.55
C LEU A 263 -8.73 15.67 15.70
N THR A 264 -9.18 16.31 14.61
CA THR A 264 -9.64 17.70 14.66
C THR A 264 -11.04 17.82 15.25
N SER A 265 -11.99 16.97 14.83
CA SER A 265 -13.40 17.10 15.22
C SER A 265 -13.72 16.54 16.62
N GLU A 266 -13.13 15.40 17.02
CA GLU A 266 -13.45 14.73 18.26
C GLU A 266 -12.44 15.03 19.39
N ILE A 267 -11.15 15.03 19.05
CA ILE A 267 -10.09 15.33 20.04
C ILE A 267 -9.89 16.87 20.19
N GLY A 268 -10.27 17.64 19.17
CA GLY A 268 -10.15 19.10 19.20
C GLY A 268 -8.72 19.63 19.00
N VAL A 269 -7.82 18.84 18.41
CA VAL A 269 -6.47 19.33 18.09
C VAL A 269 -6.48 20.18 16.83
N GLN A 270 -5.55 21.13 16.73
CA GLN A 270 -5.40 21.94 15.52
C GLN A 270 -5.05 21.09 14.32
N SER A 271 -5.56 21.42 13.13
CA SER A 271 -5.39 20.68 11.88
C SER A 271 -3.91 20.45 11.54
N ALA A 272 -3.02 21.43 11.83
CA ALA A 272 -1.58 21.28 11.65
C ALA A 272 -1.01 20.15 12.52
N PHE A 273 -1.41 20.09 13.78
CA PHE A 273 -0.95 19.05 14.71
C PHE A 273 -1.55 17.68 14.37
N ALA A 274 -2.83 17.63 13.97
CA ALA A 274 -3.47 16.42 13.47
C ALA A 274 -2.73 15.84 12.26
N GLY A 275 -2.30 16.68 11.31
CA GLY A 275 -1.51 16.28 10.16
C GLY A 275 -0.13 15.74 10.52
N LEU A 276 0.57 16.31 11.53
CA LEU A 276 1.83 15.78 12.02
C LEU A 276 1.66 14.42 12.72
N LEU A 277 0.62 14.26 13.55
CA LEU A 277 0.27 12.98 14.15
C LEU A 277 -0.07 11.94 13.08
N TYR A 278 -0.79 12.36 12.04
CA TYR A 278 -1.07 11.48 10.90
C TYR A 278 0.21 11.07 10.14
N SER A 279 1.18 11.96 9.97
CA SER A 279 2.49 11.60 9.41
C SER A 279 3.22 10.56 10.25
N SER A 280 3.08 10.60 11.58
CA SER A 280 3.77 9.68 12.48
C SER A 280 3.35 8.23 12.29
N ILE A 281 2.08 7.98 11.88
CA ILE A 281 1.57 6.61 11.63
C ILE A 281 2.31 5.91 10.47
N PHE A 282 2.86 6.69 9.53
CA PHE A 282 3.69 6.19 8.43
C PHE A 282 5.17 6.21 8.77
N ALA A 283 5.65 7.19 9.54
CA ALA A 283 7.05 7.32 9.91
C ALA A 283 7.57 6.10 10.68
N VAL A 284 6.70 5.50 11.50
CA VAL A 284 7.02 4.26 12.25
C VAL A 284 7.12 3.01 11.36
N SER A 285 6.89 3.11 10.05
CA SER A 285 7.03 1.98 9.12
C SER A 285 8.44 1.40 9.06
N LEU A 286 9.44 2.14 9.53
CA LEU A 286 10.81 1.66 9.69
C LEU A 286 10.93 0.47 10.66
N ILE A 287 9.89 0.14 11.42
CA ILE A 287 9.80 -1.07 12.26
C ILE A 287 9.70 -2.37 11.42
N GLN A 288 9.29 -2.29 10.13
CA GLN A 288 9.01 -3.47 9.31
C GLN A 288 10.19 -4.45 9.21
N PRO A 289 11.46 -4.03 8.96
CA PRO A 289 12.57 -4.97 8.92
C PRO A 289 12.78 -5.70 10.26
N LEU A 290 12.66 -4.97 11.38
CA LEU A 290 12.79 -5.56 12.71
C LEU A 290 11.65 -6.56 13.01
N ALA A 291 10.42 -6.22 12.61
CA ALA A 291 9.28 -7.10 12.78
C ALA A 291 9.39 -8.34 11.87
N GLY A 292 9.95 -8.21 10.67
CA GLY A 292 10.27 -9.33 9.79
C GLY A 292 11.30 -10.26 10.42
N GLU A 293 12.44 -9.74 10.87
CA GLU A 293 13.47 -10.52 11.56
C GLU A 293 12.93 -11.22 12.81
N LEU A 294 12.09 -10.54 13.60
CA LEU A 294 11.43 -11.14 14.75
C LEU A 294 10.50 -12.28 14.32
N SER A 295 9.75 -12.07 13.25
CA SER A 295 8.83 -13.05 12.67
C SER A 295 9.55 -14.32 12.19
N ASP A 296 10.74 -14.17 11.61
CA ASP A 296 11.58 -15.29 11.19
C ASP A 296 12.11 -16.10 12.39
N ARG A 297 12.30 -15.45 13.55
CA ARG A 297 12.84 -16.08 14.76
C ARG A 297 11.80 -16.78 15.63
N ILE A 298 10.63 -16.16 15.84
CA ILE A 298 9.60 -16.66 16.79
C ILE A 298 8.33 -17.12 16.08
N GLY A 299 8.30 -17.07 14.74
CA GLY A 299 7.16 -17.45 13.91
C GLY A 299 6.25 -16.28 13.56
N HIS A 300 5.51 -16.44 12.45
CA HIS A 300 4.68 -15.39 11.88
C HIS A 300 3.44 -15.10 12.74
N VAL A 301 2.78 -16.14 13.23
CA VAL A 301 1.52 -16.01 13.97
C VAL A 301 1.67 -15.28 15.31
N PRO A 302 2.70 -15.57 16.16
CA PRO A 302 2.95 -14.81 17.40
C PRO A 302 3.19 -13.32 17.14
N VAL A 303 3.97 -12.98 16.10
CA VAL A 303 4.25 -11.57 15.75
C VAL A 303 2.98 -10.86 15.28
N MET A 304 2.13 -11.51 14.46
CA MET A 304 0.83 -10.97 14.08
C MET A 304 -0.06 -10.75 15.30
N ALA A 305 -0.16 -11.71 16.20
CA ALA A 305 -0.98 -11.58 17.42
C ALA A 305 -0.53 -10.40 18.28
N GLY A 306 0.77 -10.28 18.55
CA GLY A 306 1.33 -9.19 19.35
C GLY A 306 1.13 -7.83 18.71
N THR A 307 1.45 -7.70 17.43
CA THR A 307 1.37 -6.42 16.71
C THR A 307 -0.07 -5.95 16.47
N LEU A 308 -0.99 -6.85 16.08
CA LEU A 308 -2.42 -6.51 15.99
C LEU A 308 -3.02 -6.22 17.37
N GLY A 309 -2.59 -6.93 18.41
CA GLY A 309 -2.99 -6.65 19.79
C GLY A 309 -2.60 -5.23 20.23
N VAL A 310 -1.35 -4.82 19.93
CA VAL A 310 -0.87 -3.45 20.18
C VAL A 310 -1.70 -2.42 19.40
N ALA A 311 -1.98 -2.65 18.12
CA ALA A 311 -2.86 -1.77 17.34
C ALA A 311 -4.28 -1.70 17.89
N GLY A 312 -4.85 -2.83 18.30
CA GLY A 312 -6.20 -2.91 18.85
C GLY A 312 -6.33 -2.16 20.17
N ILE A 313 -5.38 -2.34 21.10
CA ILE A 313 -5.35 -1.60 22.37
C ILE A 313 -5.22 -0.10 22.12
N ALA A 314 -4.29 0.31 21.23
CA ALA A 314 -4.09 1.71 20.93
C ALA A 314 -5.33 2.34 20.26
N LEU A 315 -5.98 1.64 19.32
CA LEU A 315 -7.24 2.10 18.72
C LEU A 315 -8.36 2.17 19.75
N GLY A 316 -8.47 1.19 20.66
CA GLY A 316 -9.43 1.19 21.76
C GLY A 316 -9.26 2.41 22.68
N ILE A 317 -8.00 2.76 23.04
CA ILE A 317 -7.71 3.96 23.82
C ILE A 317 -8.11 5.22 23.02
N LEU A 318 -7.77 5.30 21.70
CA LEU A 318 -8.09 6.46 20.89
C LEU A 318 -9.59 6.76 20.83
N ILE A 319 -10.45 5.73 20.75
CA ILE A 319 -11.90 5.86 20.69
C ILE A 319 -12.50 6.48 21.97
N THR A 320 -11.84 6.33 23.12
CA THR A 320 -12.30 6.94 24.38
C THR A 320 -12.12 8.46 24.45
N VAL A 321 -11.66 9.08 23.37
CA VAL A 321 -11.38 10.52 23.28
C VAL A 321 -10.43 10.98 24.40
N PRO A 322 -9.22 10.38 24.49
CA PRO A 322 -8.31 10.68 25.58
C PRO A 322 -7.67 12.07 25.46
N PRO A 323 -7.06 12.59 26.54
CA PRO A 323 -6.31 13.84 26.48
C PRO A 323 -5.21 13.81 25.40
N VAL A 324 -4.94 14.96 24.80
CA VAL A 324 -3.99 15.12 23.68
C VAL A 324 -2.63 14.47 23.97
N ILE A 325 -2.14 14.56 25.21
CA ILE A 325 -0.86 13.96 25.59
C ILE A 325 -0.83 12.43 25.38
N VAL A 326 -1.98 11.75 25.59
CA VAL A 326 -2.13 10.31 25.35
C VAL A 326 -2.20 10.06 23.84
N VAL A 327 -2.91 10.90 23.09
CA VAL A 327 -3.05 10.79 21.62
C VAL A 327 -1.68 10.83 20.92
N ILE A 328 -0.74 11.66 21.41
CA ILE A 328 0.62 11.77 20.90
C ILE A 328 1.34 10.41 20.92
N GLY A 329 1.13 9.62 21.96
CA GLY A 329 1.70 8.26 22.05
C GLY A 329 0.90 7.22 21.29
N VAL A 330 -0.42 7.28 21.37
CA VAL A 330 -1.33 6.26 20.85
C VAL A 330 -1.34 6.21 19.32
N VAL A 331 -1.34 7.35 18.64
CA VAL A 331 -1.40 7.40 17.17
C VAL A 331 -0.19 6.71 16.50
N PRO A 332 1.08 7.01 16.85
CA PRO A 332 2.19 6.25 16.29
C PRO A 332 2.20 4.78 16.70
N VAL A 333 1.68 4.41 17.87
CA VAL A 333 1.56 3.01 18.32
C VAL A 333 0.59 2.23 17.43
N ILE A 334 -0.52 2.82 16.98
CA ILE A 334 -1.38 2.22 15.95
C ILE A 334 -0.55 1.90 14.71
N GLY A 335 0.27 2.84 14.24
CA GLY A 335 1.18 2.64 13.10
C GLY A 335 2.17 1.49 13.32
N ILE A 336 2.80 1.41 14.49
CA ILE A 336 3.72 0.32 14.86
C ILE A 336 3.02 -1.03 14.75
N GLY A 337 1.80 -1.16 15.27
CA GLY A 337 1.05 -2.40 15.20
C GLY A 337 0.74 -2.82 13.76
N TYR A 338 0.25 -1.90 12.93
CA TYR A 338 -0.05 -2.21 11.53
C TYR A 338 1.21 -2.49 10.69
N HIS A 339 2.25 -1.67 10.80
CA HIS A 339 3.48 -1.87 10.05
C HIS A 339 4.27 -3.08 10.54
N GLY A 340 4.23 -3.40 11.83
CA GLY A 340 4.84 -4.60 12.39
C GLY A 340 4.14 -5.90 11.97
N CYS A 341 2.81 -5.87 11.80
CA CYS A 341 2.05 -7.04 11.35
C CYS A 341 2.32 -7.39 9.87
N ARG A 342 2.57 -6.39 9.02
CA ARG A 342 2.62 -6.56 7.56
C ARG A 342 3.59 -7.62 7.08
N PRO A 343 4.90 -7.63 7.45
CA PRO A 343 5.85 -8.64 6.98
C PRO A 343 5.46 -10.06 7.40
N ALA A 344 5.06 -10.25 8.66
CA ALA A 344 4.64 -11.55 9.17
C ALA A 344 3.39 -12.09 8.46
N ARG A 345 2.40 -11.23 8.22
CA ARG A 345 1.19 -11.58 7.48
C ARG A 345 1.51 -11.98 6.03
N ASP A 346 2.34 -11.19 5.34
CA ASP A 346 2.65 -11.42 3.93
C ASP A 346 3.47 -12.70 3.76
N ALA A 347 4.42 -12.99 4.65
CA ALA A 347 5.18 -14.22 4.68
C ALA A 347 4.27 -15.43 4.92
N TYR A 348 3.42 -15.38 5.95
CA TYR A 348 2.50 -16.47 6.25
C TYR A 348 1.49 -16.74 5.10
N LEU A 349 1.03 -15.70 4.40
CA LEU A 349 0.17 -15.85 3.23
C LEU A 349 0.89 -16.62 2.11
N VAL A 350 2.15 -16.31 1.84
CA VAL A 350 2.95 -16.98 0.80
C VAL A 350 3.19 -18.45 1.18
N GLU A 351 3.56 -18.74 2.42
CA GLU A 351 3.80 -20.09 2.91
C GLU A 351 2.54 -20.97 2.94
N ALA A 352 1.36 -20.35 3.15
CA ALA A 352 0.09 -21.07 3.23
C ALA A 352 -0.48 -21.46 1.85
N ILE A 353 0.10 -20.99 0.74
CA ILE A 353 -0.37 -21.26 -0.62
C ILE A 353 0.49 -22.35 -1.25
N PRO A 354 -0.11 -23.42 -1.82
CA PRO A 354 0.64 -24.41 -2.59
C PRO A 354 1.35 -23.79 -3.79
N GLU A 355 2.61 -24.17 -4.05
CA GLU A 355 3.44 -23.61 -5.12
C GLU A 355 2.75 -23.67 -6.50
N SER A 356 2.03 -24.76 -6.79
CA SER A 356 1.34 -24.98 -8.06
C SER A 356 0.26 -23.95 -8.41
N VAL A 357 -0.28 -23.21 -7.41
CA VAL A 357 -1.35 -22.22 -7.59
C VAL A 357 -0.99 -20.85 -6.95
N ALA A 358 0.27 -20.67 -6.56
CA ALA A 358 0.70 -19.54 -5.73
C ALA A 358 0.41 -18.17 -6.37
N GLY A 359 0.75 -17.98 -7.64
CA GLY A 359 0.59 -16.68 -8.31
C GLY A 359 -0.87 -16.22 -8.41
N GLY A 360 -1.76 -17.08 -8.89
CA GLY A 360 -3.18 -16.75 -9.04
C GLY A 360 -3.89 -16.58 -7.70
N THR A 361 -3.61 -17.46 -6.73
CA THR A 361 -4.20 -17.39 -5.38
C THR A 361 -3.77 -16.12 -4.66
N LEU A 362 -2.48 -15.76 -4.71
CA LEU A 362 -1.98 -14.52 -4.12
C LEU A 362 -2.58 -13.28 -4.79
N GLY A 363 -2.75 -13.32 -6.12
CA GLY A 363 -3.44 -12.28 -6.88
C GLY A 363 -4.89 -12.08 -6.42
N LEU A 364 -5.63 -13.18 -6.25
CA LEU A 364 -7.01 -13.14 -5.75
C LEU A 364 -7.09 -12.57 -4.33
N VAL A 365 -6.22 -13.04 -3.42
CA VAL A 365 -6.18 -12.53 -2.03
C VAL A 365 -5.86 -11.03 -2.02
N ARG A 366 -4.89 -10.56 -2.80
CA ARG A 366 -4.57 -9.13 -2.92
C ARG A 366 -5.75 -8.31 -3.46
N THR A 367 -6.46 -8.84 -4.45
CA THR A 367 -7.67 -8.19 -4.99
C THR A 367 -8.75 -8.07 -3.92
N LEU A 368 -9.00 -9.12 -3.15
CA LEU A 368 -9.94 -9.09 -2.03
C LEU A 368 -9.51 -8.08 -0.94
N MET A 369 -8.23 -8.10 -0.56
CA MET A 369 -7.70 -7.14 0.43
C MET A 369 -7.88 -5.70 -0.02
N MET A 370 -7.52 -5.38 -1.25
CA MET A 370 -7.58 -4.01 -1.78
C MET A 370 -9.02 -3.57 -2.03
N GLY A 371 -9.85 -4.44 -2.62
CA GLY A 371 -11.25 -4.16 -2.89
C GLY A 371 -12.04 -3.91 -1.61
N MET A 372 -11.95 -4.82 -0.63
CA MET A 372 -12.61 -4.63 0.67
C MET A 372 -12.01 -3.43 1.44
N GLY A 373 -10.68 -3.26 1.42
CA GLY A 373 -10.05 -2.09 2.04
C GLY A 373 -10.57 -0.79 1.47
N ALA A 374 -10.80 -0.73 0.17
CA ALA A 374 -11.32 0.46 -0.51
C ALA A 374 -12.76 0.83 -0.10
N THR A 375 -13.55 -0.08 0.45
CA THR A 375 -14.92 0.22 0.92
C THR A 375 -14.96 0.88 2.30
N ALA A 376 -13.91 0.71 3.10
CA ALA A 376 -13.88 1.17 4.48
C ALA A 376 -14.08 2.69 4.66
N PRO A 377 -13.48 3.57 3.83
CA PRO A 377 -13.72 5.00 3.97
C PRO A 377 -15.19 5.41 3.78
N ALA A 378 -15.89 4.79 2.82
CA ALA A 378 -17.32 5.05 2.62
C ALA A 378 -18.13 4.65 3.85
N LEU A 379 -17.83 3.49 4.45
CA LEU A 379 -18.49 3.05 5.68
C LEU A 379 -18.19 3.97 6.87
N VAL A 380 -16.91 4.32 7.09
CA VAL A 380 -16.51 5.23 8.18
C VAL A 380 -17.19 6.60 8.01
N GLY A 381 -17.19 7.16 6.80
CA GLY A 381 -17.87 8.41 6.52
C GLY A 381 -19.36 8.34 6.80
N PHE A 382 -20.04 7.28 6.34
CA PHE A 382 -21.45 7.06 6.59
C PHE A 382 -21.77 6.94 8.09
N LEU A 383 -21.04 6.10 8.81
CA LEU A 383 -21.27 5.90 10.24
C LEU A 383 -20.99 7.16 11.07
N SER A 384 -20.04 7.99 10.64
CA SER A 384 -19.75 9.27 11.30
C SER A 384 -20.82 10.34 11.06
N ASP A 385 -21.56 10.29 9.94
CA ASP A 385 -22.64 11.22 9.66
C ASP A 385 -23.97 10.81 10.33
N VAL A 386 -24.30 9.50 10.36
CA VAL A 386 -25.54 9.00 10.98
C VAL A 386 -25.42 8.76 12.49
N GLY A 387 -24.21 8.69 13.00
CA GLY A 387 -23.91 8.47 14.41
C GLY A 387 -22.76 9.38 14.87
N THR A 388 -21.64 8.76 15.21
CA THR A 388 -20.43 9.47 15.67
C THR A 388 -19.18 8.83 15.08
N PHE A 389 -18.06 9.56 15.11
CA PHE A 389 -16.77 8.97 14.76
C PHE A 389 -16.37 7.82 15.71
N GLN A 390 -16.78 7.90 17.00
CA GLN A 390 -16.54 6.79 17.95
C GLN A 390 -17.24 5.52 17.51
N LEU A 391 -18.47 5.62 16.99
CA LEU A 391 -19.18 4.47 16.41
C LEU A 391 -18.43 3.91 15.19
N ALA A 392 -18.02 4.76 14.29
CA ALA A 392 -17.30 4.37 13.08
C ALA A 392 -15.98 3.65 13.40
N PHE A 393 -15.15 4.24 14.26
CA PHE A 393 -13.89 3.65 14.71
C PHE A 393 -14.12 2.42 15.61
N GLY A 394 -15.23 2.37 16.35
CA GLY A 394 -15.66 1.19 17.12
C GLY A 394 -15.95 -0.02 16.23
N VAL A 395 -16.57 0.19 15.07
CA VAL A 395 -16.77 -0.88 14.07
C VAL A 395 -15.42 -1.37 13.53
N LEU A 396 -14.45 -0.47 13.24
CA LEU A 396 -13.11 -0.87 12.85
C LEU A 396 -12.39 -1.63 13.95
N LEU A 397 -12.52 -1.21 15.21
CA LEU A 397 -11.96 -1.92 16.36
C LEU A 397 -12.57 -3.33 16.51
N THR A 398 -13.87 -3.46 16.35
CA THR A 398 -14.56 -4.76 16.42
C THR A 398 -14.05 -5.71 15.34
N ALA A 399 -13.88 -5.21 14.13
CA ALA A 399 -13.30 -5.98 13.03
C ALA A 399 -11.83 -6.39 13.33
N LEU A 400 -11.04 -5.48 13.89
CA LEU A 400 -9.65 -5.75 14.29
C LEU A 400 -9.57 -6.79 15.41
N VAL A 401 -10.44 -6.70 16.42
CA VAL A 401 -10.55 -7.70 17.50
C VAL A 401 -10.94 -9.07 16.93
N GLY A 402 -11.87 -9.12 15.99
CA GLY A 402 -12.19 -10.36 15.26
C GLY A 402 -10.96 -10.97 14.58
N SER A 403 -10.11 -10.16 13.95
CA SER A 403 -8.84 -10.63 13.38
C SER A 403 -7.87 -11.14 14.44
N ILE A 404 -7.76 -10.46 15.58
CA ILE A 404 -6.90 -10.90 16.69
C ILE A 404 -7.37 -12.27 17.22
N VAL A 405 -8.67 -12.46 17.39
CA VAL A 405 -9.24 -13.75 17.80
C VAL A 405 -8.90 -14.85 16.79
N ILE A 406 -9.04 -14.59 15.48
CA ILE A 406 -8.67 -15.56 14.44
C ILE A 406 -7.18 -15.91 14.54
N VAL A 407 -6.29 -14.91 14.70
CA VAL A 407 -4.84 -15.15 14.82
C VAL A 407 -4.52 -15.96 16.08
N LEU A 408 -5.18 -15.69 17.20
CA LEU A 408 -5.02 -16.48 18.43
C LEU A 408 -5.49 -17.93 18.26
N VAL A 409 -6.59 -18.15 17.54
CA VAL A 409 -7.04 -19.51 17.21
C VAL A 409 -6.02 -20.21 16.31
N LEU A 410 -5.46 -19.51 15.31
CA LEU A 410 -4.39 -20.06 14.47
C LEU A 410 -3.14 -20.41 15.30
N LEU A 411 -2.79 -19.62 16.30
CA LEU A 411 -1.66 -19.87 17.19
C LEU A 411 -1.86 -21.17 18.00
N VAL A 412 -3.02 -21.32 18.67
CA VAL A 412 -3.31 -22.50 19.47
C VAL A 412 -3.42 -23.77 18.62
N THR A 413 -4.00 -23.67 17.41
CA THR A 413 -4.13 -24.84 16.52
C THR A 413 -2.84 -25.20 15.78
N ALA A 414 -1.82 -24.33 15.78
CA ALA A 414 -0.49 -24.64 15.23
C ALA A 414 0.29 -25.60 16.13
N ASP A 415 0.13 -25.48 17.46
CA ASP A 415 0.80 -26.33 18.44
C ASP A 415 0.27 -27.77 18.46
N GLU A 416 -0.92 -28.04 17.88
CA GLU A 416 -1.53 -29.37 17.87
C GLU A 416 -1.10 -30.27 16.69
N THR A 417 -0.22 -29.82 15.80
CA THR A 417 0.33 -30.68 14.75
C THR A 417 1.56 -31.41 15.28
N PRO A 418 1.50 -32.76 15.54
CA PRO A 418 2.62 -33.50 16.09
C PRO A 418 3.76 -33.56 15.09
N THR A 419 4.87 -32.96 15.41
CA THR A 419 6.18 -33.16 14.75
C THR A 419 6.78 -34.54 15.10
N ASP A 420 5.99 -35.53 15.54
CA ASP A 420 6.42 -36.86 15.96
C ASP A 420 5.87 -37.98 15.07
N ARG A 421 6.32 -38.03 13.80
CA ARG A 421 6.19 -39.25 13.00
C ARG A 421 7.36 -39.56 12.07
N ILE A 422 8.55 -39.06 12.34
CA ILE A 422 9.74 -39.50 11.60
C ILE A 422 10.91 -39.71 12.60
N THR A 423 10.78 -40.61 13.55
CA THR A 423 11.93 -41.27 14.20
C THR A 423 11.40 -42.50 14.91
N ASN A 424 11.05 -43.56 14.17
CA ASN A 424 11.13 -44.96 14.62
C ASN A 424 10.66 -45.85 13.49
N ASP A 425 11.52 -46.10 12.52
CA ASP A 425 11.63 -47.35 11.76
C ASP A 425 13.03 -47.42 11.17
N THR A 426 13.97 -47.87 12.03
CA THR A 426 15.22 -48.54 11.63
C THR A 426 15.41 -49.73 12.51
#